data_158396e4b9384dafd38dd78c7dc042ef
#
_entry.id   158396e4b9384dafd38dd78c7dc042ef
#
_cell.length_a   1.000
_cell.length_b   1.000
_cell.length_c   1.000
_cell.angle_alpha   90.00
_cell.angle_beta   90.00
_cell.angle_gamma   90.00
#
_symmetry.space_group_name_H-M   'P 1'
#
loop_
_entity.id
_entity.type
_entity.pdbx_description
1 polymer ?
#
loop_
_entity_poly.entity_id
_entity_poly.type
_entity_poly.pdbx_seq_one_letter_code
_entity_poly.pdbx_strand_id
1 'polypeptide(L)'
;MKKKLTIGMATYDDYQGVFWTIQALRMYHAEVMDQVEIIVIDNNPDSDHGKEVRRFFEGYDTDSGLFTHGNVPGGRYIPFTEYQSAFVKGRVFEEAQTDFVLCLDCHVFLVPGAVRKLINYYDAFPKTKNLIQGPLIHDNLRNYFTHLKPEWNDQMFGNWGFDKELMEKGDPFEIPMNGCGLFSCVRENWVGFNPAFRGFGGEEWYIQEKFRKHGGV
;
A
#
# COMPACT_ATOMS: atom_id res chain seq x y z
N MET A 1 -13.02 -17.97 5.32
CA MET A 1 -13.48 -17.36 4.03
C MET A 1 -12.30 -17.20 3.08
N LYS A 2 -12.52 -17.12 1.75
CA LYS A 2 -11.46 -16.79 0.80
C LYS A 2 -11.03 -15.33 1.03
N LYS A 3 -9.72 -15.07 1.13
CA LYS A 3 -9.19 -13.70 1.20
C LYS A 3 -9.54 -12.96 -0.10
N LYS A 4 -9.93 -11.69 0.00
CA LYS A 4 -10.33 -10.85 -1.13
C LYS A 4 -9.28 -9.79 -1.48
N LEU A 5 -8.68 -9.20 -0.46
CA LEU A 5 -7.77 -8.06 -0.58
C LEU A 5 -6.41 -8.40 0.03
N THR A 6 -5.33 -8.19 -0.72
CA THR A 6 -3.98 -8.13 -0.15
C THR A 6 -3.68 -6.68 0.21
N ILE A 7 -3.33 -6.43 1.47
CA ILE A 7 -2.71 -5.17 1.91
C ILE A 7 -1.22 -5.44 2.03
N GLY A 8 -0.44 -4.77 1.21
CA GLY A 8 1.00 -4.94 1.18
C GLY A 8 1.77 -3.65 1.36
N MET A 9 2.96 -3.75 1.91
CA MET A 9 3.87 -2.63 2.09
C MET A 9 5.31 -3.04 1.78
N ALA A 10 6.08 -2.10 1.23
CA ALA A 10 7.52 -2.23 1.12
C ALA A 10 8.16 -1.47 2.28
N THR A 11 9.16 -2.06 2.93
CA THR A 11 9.89 -1.44 4.05
C THR A 11 11.39 -1.43 3.79
N TYR A 12 12.05 -0.42 4.32
CA TYR A 12 13.51 -0.30 4.39
C TYR A 12 13.86 0.35 5.72
N ASP A 13 14.40 -0.45 6.66
CA ASP A 13 14.78 0.02 8.01
C ASP A 13 13.67 0.72 8.81
N ASP A 14 12.40 0.31 8.66
CA ASP A 14 11.26 0.91 9.36
C ASP A 14 10.38 -0.14 10.05
N TYR A 15 10.92 -0.79 11.07
CA TYR A 15 10.14 -1.73 11.89
C TYR A 15 8.95 -1.05 12.58
N GLN A 16 9.14 0.15 13.12
CA GLN A 16 8.10 0.88 13.83
C GLN A 16 6.91 1.20 12.92
N GLY A 17 7.18 1.64 11.69
CA GLY A 17 6.14 1.88 10.70
C GLY A 17 5.35 0.62 10.39
N VAL A 18 6.02 -0.49 10.09
CA VAL A 18 5.39 -1.79 9.84
C VAL A 18 4.55 -2.24 11.04
N PHE A 19 5.12 -2.21 12.24
CA PHE A 19 4.44 -2.63 13.46
C PHE A 19 3.16 -1.82 13.69
N TRP A 20 3.25 -0.50 13.73
CA TRP A 20 2.11 0.35 14.04
C TRP A 20 1.05 0.33 12.94
N THR A 21 1.44 0.26 11.68
CA THR A 21 0.47 0.14 10.58
C THR A 21 -0.32 -1.15 10.67
N ILE A 22 0.33 -2.29 10.94
CA ILE A 22 -0.36 -3.57 11.09
C ILE A 22 -1.25 -3.56 12.33
N GLN A 23 -0.80 -2.99 13.46
CA GLN A 23 -1.64 -2.89 14.65
C GLN A 23 -2.84 -1.97 14.41
N ALA A 24 -2.67 -0.85 13.71
CA ALA A 24 -3.77 0.04 13.35
C ALA A 24 -4.79 -0.67 12.43
N LEU A 25 -4.33 -1.43 11.44
CA LEU A 25 -5.22 -2.25 10.61
C LEU A 25 -6.04 -3.23 11.45
N ARG A 26 -5.43 -3.92 12.39
CA ARG A 26 -6.11 -4.88 13.27
C ARG A 26 -7.08 -4.22 14.24
N MET A 27 -6.77 -3.02 14.72
CA MET A 27 -7.61 -2.28 15.66
C MET A 27 -8.80 -1.59 14.98
N TYR A 28 -8.56 -0.94 13.83
CA TYR A 28 -9.55 -0.08 13.20
C TYR A 28 -10.33 -0.76 12.07
N HIS A 29 -9.90 -1.95 11.63
CA HIS A 29 -10.51 -2.71 10.54
C HIS A 29 -10.75 -4.18 10.89
N ALA A 30 -10.87 -4.49 12.18
CA ALA A 30 -11.05 -5.86 12.70
C ALA A 30 -12.19 -6.61 11.99
N GLU A 31 -13.23 -5.89 11.58
CA GLU A 31 -14.44 -6.43 10.93
C GLU A 31 -14.23 -6.97 9.51
N VAL A 32 -13.05 -6.75 8.93
CA VAL A 32 -12.71 -7.23 7.58
C VAL A 32 -11.40 -8.02 7.52
N MET A 33 -10.68 -8.15 8.63
CA MET A 33 -9.35 -8.79 8.63
C MET A 33 -9.39 -10.27 8.23
N ASP A 34 -10.52 -10.94 8.36
CA ASP A 34 -10.73 -12.29 7.86
C ASP A 34 -10.73 -12.39 6.33
N GLN A 35 -10.97 -11.25 5.62
CA GLN A 35 -10.95 -11.12 4.18
C GLN A 35 -9.62 -10.53 3.64
N VAL A 36 -8.70 -10.16 4.53
CA VAL A 36 -7.44 -9.47 4.20
C VAL A 36 -6.25 -10.40 4.35
N GLU A 37 -5.39 -10.43 3.34
CA GLU A 37 -4.01 -10.92 3.42
C GLU A 37 -3.09 -9.73 3.73
N ILE A 38 -2.13 -9.88 4.64
CA ILE A 38 -1.08 -8.88 4.87
C ILE A 38 0.25 -9.41 4.35
N ILE A 39 0.96 -8.61 3.55
CA ILE A 39 2.31 -8.94 3.10
C ILE A 39 3.26 -7.76 3.34
N VAL A 40 4.51 -8.08 3.68
CA VAL A 40 5.58 -7.08 3.79
C VAL A 40 6.74 -7.51 2.92
N ILE A 41 7.17 -6.63 2.04
CA ILE A 41 8.38 -6.78 1.24
C ILE A 41 9.50 -6.02 1.94
N ASP A 42 10.46 -6.73 2.50
CA ASP A 42 11.57 -6.11 3.23
C ASP A 42 12.78 -5.96 2.32
N ASN A 43 13.14 -4.73 2.05
CA ASN A 43 14.24 -4.38 1.15
C ASN A 43 15.60 -4.21 1.86
N ASN A 44 15.64 -4.44 3.18
CA ASN A 44 16.87 -4.50 3.97
C ASN A 44 16.78 -5.55 5.12
N PRO A 45 16.58 -6.86 4.78
CA PRO A 45 16.24 -7.90 5.75
C PRO A 45 17.35 -8.23 6.75
N ASP A 46 18.60 -7.87 6.44
CA ASP A 46 19.75 -8.16 7.30
C ASP A 46 20.02 -7.05 8.33
N SER A 47 19.35 -5.91 8.22
CA SER A 47 19.41 -4.84 9.21
C SER A 47 18.76 -5.25 10.54
N ASP A 48 19.00 -4.48 11.59
CA ASP A 48 18.36 -4.74 12.88
C ASP A 48 16.85 -4.57 12.80
N HIS A 49 16.36 -3.55 12.08
CA HIS A 49 14.93 -3.36 11.81
C HIS A 49 14.34 -4.49 10.95
N GLY A 50 15.04 -4.93 9.91
CA GLY A 50 14.59 -6.05 9.07
C GLY A 50 14.45 -7.34 9.87
N LYS A 51 15.41 -7.66 10.75
CA LYS A 51 15.32 -8.79 11.67
C LYS A 51 14.12 -8.69 12.60
N GLU A 52 13.80 -7.48 13.12
CA GLU A 52 12.62 -7.29 13.96
C GLU A 52 11.30 -7.43 13.17
N VAL A 53 11.22 -6.91 11.91
CA VAL A 53 10.08 -7.15 11.03
C VAL A 53 9.88 -8.66 10.82
N ARG A 54 10.94 -9.38 10.51
CA ARG A 54 10.88 -10.84 10.33
C ARG A 54 10.35 -11.53 11.56
N ARG A 55 10.92 -11.22 12.75
CA ARG A 55 10.47 -11.79 14.03
C ARG A 55 9.00 -11.47 14.33
N PHE A 56 8.56 -10.29 13.98
CA PHE A 56 7.16 -9.90 14.15
C PHE A 56 6.19 -10.76 13.33
N PHE A 57 6.60 -11.21 12.15
CA PHE A 57 5.80 -12.11 11.31
C PHE A 57 5.95 -13.58 11.68
N GLU A 58 7.17 -14.06 11.84
CA GLU A 58 7.49 -15.48 12.04
C GLU A 58 7.38 -15.92 13.51
N GLY A 59 7.41 -14.99 14.45
CA GLY A 59 7.51 -15.23 15.88
C GLY A 59 8.96 -15.27 16.36
N TYR A 60 9.12 -15.26 17.68
CA TYR A 60 10.42 -15.49 18.30
C TYR A 60 10.65 -17.00 18.44
N ASP A 61 11.73 -17.51 17.88
CA ASP A 61 12.24 -18.82 18.23
C ASP A 61 12.84 -18.71 19.64
N THR A 62 12.14 -19.25 20.61
CA THR A 62 12.61 -19.20 22.00
C THR A 62 12.90 -20.59 22.51
N ASP A 63 14.16 -20.92 22.57
CA ASP A 63 14.65 -21.94 23.54
C ASP A 63 14.24 -21.60 24.98
N SER A 64 13.66 -20.44 25.20
CA SER A 64 13.23 -19.89 26.49
C SER A 64 11.73 -19.99 26.80
N GLY A 65 10.89 -20.53 25.91
CA GLY A 65 9.48 -20.83 26.19
C GLY A 65 8.52 -19.65 26.28
N LEU A 66 8.93 -18.44 25.95
CA LEU A 66 8.11 -17.23 25.97
C LEU A 66 7.86 -16.73 24.54
N PHE A 67 6.64 -16.91 24.02
CA PHE A 67 6.10 -16.47 22.73
C PHE A 67 6.55 -17.25 21.48
N THR A 68 5.75 -18.22 21.09
CA THR A 68 6.01 -19.13 19.94
C THR A 68 5.14 -18.86 18.70
N HIS A 69 4.42 -17.76 18.63
CA HIS A 69 3.54 -17.50 17.49
C HIS A 69 3.83 -16.15 16.85
N GLY A 70 4.00 -16.16 15.52
CA GLY A 70 4.04 -14.94 14.73
C GLY A 70 2.84 -14.04 15.03
N ASN A 71 3.10 -12.74 15.19
CA ASN A 71 2.09 -11.79 15.64
C ASN A 71 1.14 -11.33 14.50
N VAL A 72 1.36 -11.80 13.28
CA VAL A 72 0.54 -11.46 12.10
C VAL A 72 -0.08 -12.73 11.52
N PRO A 73 -1.22 -13.21 12.05
CA PRO A 73 -1.84 -14.43 11.58
C PRO A 73 -2.18 -14.38 10.09
N GLY A 74 -1.61 -15.33 9.32
CA GLY A 74 -1.80 -15.39 7.87
C GLY A 74 -1.11 -14.27 7.09
N GLY A 75 -0.22 -13.51 7.75
CA GLY A 75 0.66 -12.56 7.09
C GLY A 75 1.90 -13.24 6.52
N ARG A 76 2.51 -12.62 5.50
CA ARG A 76 3.74 -13.11 4.86
C ARG A 76 4.83 -12.05 4.91
N TYR A 77 6.01 -12.46 5.38
CA TYR A 77 7.25 -11.69 5.29
C TYR A 77 8.05 -12.16 4.09
N ILE A 78 8.48 -11.24 3.25
CA ILE A 78 9.18 -11.53 2.00
C ILE A 78 10.45 -10.67 1.94
N PRO A 79 11.64 -11.26 2.18
CA PRO A 79 12.89 -10.55 2.02
C PRO A 79 13.17 -10.31 0.52
N PHE A 80 13.63 -9.11 0.17
CA PHE A 80 13.93 -8.74 -1.19
C PHE A 80 15.18 -7.88 -1.27
N THR A 81 16.24 -8.37 -1.91
CA THR A 81 17.57 -7.74 -1.94
C THR A 81 18.13 -7.52 -3.35
N GLU A 82 17.36 -7.83 -4.41
CA GLU A 82 17.85 -7.73 -5.78
C GLU A 82 18.17 -6.28 -6.20
N TYR A 83 17.41 -5.33 -5.69
CA TYR A 83 17.66 -3.88 -5.86
C TYR A 83 17.01 -3.08 -4.75
N GLN A 84 17.50 -1.85 -4.53
CA GLN A 84 16.92 -0.88 -3.60
C GLN A 84 16.29 0.26 -4.39
N SER A 85 14.98 0.47 -4.22
CA SER A 85 14.23 1.48 -4.96
C SER A 85 12.81 1.59 -4.44
N ALA A 86 12.15 2.74 -4.65
CA ALA A 86 10.71 2.91 -4.43
C ALA A 86 9.86 1.92 -5.25
N PHE A 87 10.41 1.38 -6.36
CA PHE A 87 9.74 0.41 -7.24
C PHE A 87 9.60 -0.98 -6.62
N VAL A 88 10.24 -1.26 -5.49
CA VAL A 88 10.01 -2.49 -4.71
C VAL A 88 8.53 -2.64 -4.32
N LYS A 89 7.77 -1.57 -4.25
CA LYS A 89 6.30 -1.59 -4.10
C LYS A 89 5.59 -2.44 -5.17
N GLY A 90 6.16 -2.56 -6.36
CA GLY A 90 5.65 -3.45 -7.42
C GLY A 90 5.61 -4.92 -7.00
N ARG A 91 6.56 -5.37 -6.15
CA ARG A 91 6.59 -6.74 -5.63
C ARG A 91 5.35 -7.09 -4.82
N VAL A 92 4.69 -6.11 -4.20
CA VAL A 92 3.43 -6.33 -3.49
C VAL A 92 2.38 -6.94 -4.43
N PHE A 93 2.25 -6.44 -5.65
CA PHE A 93 1.28 -6.93 -6.63
C PHE A 93 1.68 -8.29 -7.21
N GLU A 94 2.97 -8.54 -7.37
CA GLU A 94 3.49 -9.81 -7.88
C GLU A 94 3.32 -10.94 -6.84
N GLU A 95 3.53 -10.63 -5.57
CA GLU A 95 3.44 -11.59 -4.46
C GLU A 95 2.02 -11.78 -3.91
N ALA A 96 1.08 -10.88 -4.21
CA ALA A 96 -0.30 -10.96 -3.74
C ALA A 96 -0.98 -12.26 -4.19
N GLN A 97 -1.79 -12.86 -3.30
CA GLN A 97 -2.53 -14.09 -3.58
C GLN A 97 -4.04 -13.84 -3.75
N THR A 98 -4.46 -12.59 -3.69
CA THR A 98 -5.86 -12.17 -3.84
C THR A 98 -6.09 -11.45 -5.17
N ASP A 99 -7.38 -11.25 -5.49
CA ASP A 99 -7.75 -10.59 -6.75
C ASP A 99 -7.55 -9.06 -6.68
N PHE A 100 -7.59 -8.49 -5.48
CA PHE A 100 -7.43 -7.04 -5.26
C PHE A 100 -6.23 -6.75 -4.37
N VAL A 101 -5.52 -5.68 -4.67
CA VAL A 101 -4.29 -5.33 -3.95
C VAL A 101 -4.30 -3.86 -3.57
N LEU A 102 -4.04 -3.58 -2.31
CA LEU A 102 -3.73 -2.27 -1.78
C LEU A 102 -2.26 -2.24 -1.39
N CYS A 103 -1.48 -1.38 -2.02
CA CYS A 103 -0.12 -1.06 -1.62
C CYS A 103 -0.12 0.25 -0.84
N LEU A 104 0.53 0.26 0.31
CA LEU A 104 0.68 1.46 1.14
C LEU A 104 2.09 1.55 1.72
N ASP A 105 2.53 2.76 2.04
CA ASP A 105 3.74 2.96 2.81
C ASP A 105 3.56 2.44 4.23
N CYS A 106 4.63 1.89 4.81
CA CYS A 106 4.59 1.24 6.12
C CYS A 106 4.35 2.20 7.30
N HIS A 107 4.12 3.48 7.05
CA HIS A 107 3.76 4.51 8.04
C HIS A 107 2.46 5.26 7.67
N VAL A 108 1.59 4.63 6.88
CA VAL A 108 0.28 5.19 6.48
C VAL A 108 -0.84 4.51 7.25
N PHE A 109 -1.59 5.29 8.03
CA PHE A 109 -2.74 4.80 8.77
C PHE A 109 -4.04 5.05 8.02
N LEU A 110 -4.91 4.05 8.03
CA LEU A 110 -6.22 4.13 7.38
C LEU A 110 -7.30 4.48 8.41
N VAL A 111 -8.16 5.44 8.09
CA VAL A 111 -9.30 5.78 8.94
C VAL A 111 -10.28 4.60 9.04
N PRO A 112 -11.02 4.44 10.16
CA PRO A 112 -11.99 3.37 10.33
C PRO A 112 -12.97 3.27 9.15
N GLY A 113 -13.19 2.05 8.66
CA GLY A 113 -14.07 1.76 7.53
C GLY A 113 -13.45 1.94 6.14
N ALA A 114 -12.23 2.47 6.01
CA ALA A 114 -11.59 2.67 4.69
C ALA A 114 -11.38 1.33 3.95
N VAL A 115 -10.89 0.31 4.64
CA VAL A 115 -10.68 -1.03 4.04
C VAL A 115 -12.01 -1.65 3.61
N ARG A 116 -13.07 -1.52 4.42
CA ARG A 116 -14.42 -1.97 4.06
C ARG A 116 -14.94 -1.26 2.80
N LYS A 117 -14.76 0.05 2.70
CA LYS A 117 -15.17 0.82 1.52
C LYS A 117 -14.44 0.34 0.26
N LEU A 118 -13.13 0.08 0.36
CA LEU A 118 -12.34 -0.43 -0.75
C LEU A 118 -12.81 -1.83 -1.20
N ILE A 119 -13.07 -2.75 -0.26
CA ILE A 119 -13.62 -4.07 -0.57
C ILE A 119 -14.98 -3.93 -1.25
N ASN A 120 -15.88 -3.10 -0.73
CA ASN A 120 -17.19 -2.87 -1.32
C ASN A 120 -17.10 -2.28 -2.74
N TYR A 121 -16.14 -1.38 -2.99
CA TYR A 121 -15.89 -0.86 -4.32
C TYR A 121 -15.51 -1.99 -5.30
N TYR A 122 -14.60 -2.87 -4.92
CA TYR A 122 -14.22 -3.99 -5.77
C TYR A 122 -15.31 -5.05 -5.91
N ASP A 123 -16.14 -5.28 -4.91
CA ASP A 123 -17.31 -6.15 -5.03
C ASP A 123 -18.31 -5.58 -6.06
N ALA A 124 -18.44 -4.25 -6.16
CA ALA A 124 -19.28 -3.58 -7.17
C ALA A 124 -18.61 -3.51 -8.55
N PHE A 125 -17.30 -3.36 -8.61
CA PHE A 125 -16.52 -3.18 -9.85
C PHE A 125 -15.36 -4.18 -9.97
N PRO A 126 -15.62 -5.50 -9.98
CA PRO A 126 -14.55 -6.51 -9.85
C PRO A 126 -13.59 -6.58 -11.05
N LYS A 127 -13.95 -5.96 -12.17
CA LYS A 127 -13.13 -5.94 -13.41
C LYS A 127 -12.65 -4.52 -13.75
N THR A 128 -12.70 -3.60 -12.79
CA THR A 128 -12.20 -2.24 -13.05
C THR A 128 -10.72 -2.27 -13.44
N LYS A 129 -10.36 -1.41 -14.39
CA LYS A 129 -8.98 -1.21 -14.80
C LYS A 129 -8.34 0.01 -14.12
N ASN A 130 -9.07 0.66 -13.23
CA ASN A 130 -8.65 1.90 -12.61
C ASN A 130 -7.56 1.67 -11.57
N LEU A 131 -6.66 2.64 -11.48
CA LEU A 131 -5.76 2.80 -10.33
C LEU A 131 -6.47 3.68 -9.31
N ILE A 132 -6.54 3.23 -8.06
CA ILE A 132 -7.37 3.84 -7.02
C ILE A 132 -6.48 4.37 -5.90
N GLN A 133 -6.77 5.58 -5.46
CA GLN A 133 -6.19 6.21 -4.27
C GLN A 133 -7.31 6.64 -3.32
N GLY A 134 -7.06 6.58 -2.03
CA GLY A 134 -7.86 7.27 -1.02
C GLY A 134 -7.34 8.69 -0.76
N PRO A 135 -8.18 9.59 -0.21
CA PRO A 135 -7.69 10.86 0.29
C PRO A 135 -6.63 10.64 1.38
N LEU A 136 -5.56 11.43 1.32
CA LEU A 136 -4.51 11.45 2.34
C LEU A 136 -4.77 12.59 3.32
N ILE A 137 -4.47 12.34 4.60
CA ILE A 137 -4.55 13.35 5.66
C ILE A 137 -3.12 13.59 6.15
N HIS A 138 -2.71 14.85 6.17
CA HIS A 138 -1.43 15.24 6.72
C HIS A 138 -1.35 14.90 8.23
N ASP A 139 -0.14 14.77 8.77
CA ASP A 139 0.13 14.44 10.19
C ASP A 139 -0.53 15.41 11.20
N ASN A 140 -0.81 16.65 10.79
CA ASN A 140 -1.57 17.62 11.59
C ASN A 140 -3.08 17.30 11.70
N LEU A 141 -3.58 16.27 11.01
CA LEU A 141 -4.97 15.82 10.97
C LEU A 141 -5.98 16.90 10.52
N ARG A 142 -5.54 17.92 9.79
CA ARG A 142 -6.38 19.06 9.33
C ARG A 142 -6.34 19.25 7.83
N ASN A 143 -5.18 19.01 7.21
CA ASN A 143 -4.99 19.21 5.79
C ASN A 143 -5.20 17.90 5.05
N TYR A 144 -6.01 17.95 3.99
CA TYR A 144 -6.33 16.81 3.15
C TYR A 144 -5.74 17.00 1.77
N PHE A 145 -5.34 15.89 1.14
CA PHE A 145 -4.89 15.85 -0.24
C PHE A 145 -5.67 14.76 -0.96
N THR A 146 -6.25 15.09 -2.09
CA THR A 146 -7.03 14.14 -2.90
C THR A 146 -6.25 13.60 -4.09
N HIS A 147 -5.24 14.34 -4.55
CA HIS A 147 -4.49 13.99 -5.77
C HIS A 147 -3.15 14.70 -5.81
N LEU A 148 -2.28 14.26 -6.73
CA LEU A 148 -1.14 15.03 -7.19
C LEU A 148 -1.52 15.79 -8.47
N LYS A 149 -1.15 17.07 -8.55
CA LYS A 149 -1.21 17.86 -9.77
C LYS A 149 0.02 17.58 -10.62
N PRO A 150 -0.11 17.42 -11.94
CA PRO A 150 1.03 17.20 -12.85
C PRO A 150 1.78 18.51 -13.13
N GLU A 151 2.34 19.09 -12.09
CA GLU A 151 3.03 20.39 -12.11
C GLU A 151 4.42 20.23 -11.50
N TRP A 152 5.38 20.99 -12.03
CA TRP A 152 6.71 21.07 -11.43
C TRP A 152 6.68 21.95 -10.18
N ASN A 153 7.26 21.44 -9.11
CA ASN A 153 7.56 22.18 -7.88
C ASN A 153 9.06 22.03 -7.61
N ASP A 154 9.82 23.05 -7.97
CA ASP A 154 11.29 23.02 -8.01
C ASP A 154 11.81 21.83 -8.85
N GLN A 155 12.45 20.85 -8.21
CA GLN A 155 13.02 19.67 -8.86
C GLN A 155 12.07 18.45 -8.86
N MET A 156 10.91 18.56 -8.23
CA MET A 156 9.93 17.48 -8.16
C MET A 156 8.78 17.70 -9.13
N PHE A 157 8.42 16.66 -9.86
CA PHE A 157 7.18 16.64 -10.64
C PHE A 157 6.06 16.05 -9.79
N GLY A 158 5.06 16.85 -9.51
CA GLY A 158 3.92 16.52 -8.65
C GLY A 158 3.80 17.50 -7.49
N ASN A 159 2.62 18.05 -7.34
CA ASN A 159 2.29 18.94 -6.23
C ASN A 159 0.94 18.50 -5.63
N TRP A 160 0.85 18.39 -4.30
CA TRP A 160 -0.36 17.94 -3.65
C TRP A 160 -1.51 18.93 -3.87
N GLY A 161 -2.65 18.40 -4.31
CA GLY A 161 -3.88 19.12 -4.55
C GLY A 161 -5.02 18.60 -3.70
N PHE A 162 -6.04 19.45 -3.51
CA PHE A 162 -7.22 19.13 -2.74
C PHE A 162 -8.47 19.59 -3.49
N ASP A 163 -9.38 18.64 -3.75
CA ASP A 163 -10.73 18.94 -4.24
C ASP A 163 -11.75 18.65 -3.14
N LYS A 164 -12.12 19.71 -2.44
CA LYS A 164 -13.05 19.63 -1.33
C LYS A 164 -14.45 19.18 -1.76
N GLU A 165 -14.94 19.71 -2.85
CA GLU A 165 -16.33 19.47 -3.31
C GLU A 165 -16.52 18.01 -3.71
N LEU A 166 -15.55 17.43 -4.45
CA LEU A 166 -15.60 16.03 -4.85
C LEU A 166 -15.41 15.09 -3.66
N MET A 167 -14.52 15.43 -2.75
CA MET A 167 -14.34 14.63 -1.54
C MET A 167 -15.61 14.60 -0.66
N GLU A 168 -16.30 15.74 -0.51
CA GLU A 168 -17.52 15.84 0.31
C GLU A 168 -18.70 15.07 -0.29
N LYS A 169 -18.75 14.88 -1.62
CA LYS A 169 -19.76 14.02 -2.27
C LYS A 169 -19.62 12.56 -1.88
N GLY A 170 -18.40 12.12 -1.55
CA GLY A 170 -18.13 10.77 -1.08
C GLY A 170 -18.12 9.66 -2.14
N ASP A 171 -18.38 9.99 -3.39
CA ASP A 171 -18.31 9.08 -4.53
C ASP A 171 -16.88 9.06 -5.12
N PRO A 172 -16.44 7.96 -5.74
CA PRO A 172 -15.20 7.93 -6.50
C PRO A 172 -15.21 8.95 -7.65
N PHE A 173 -14.10 9.65 -7.85
CA PHE A 173 -13.93 10.61 -8.93
C PHE A 173 -12.54 10.47 -9.56
N GLU A 174 -12.43 10.91 -10.81
CA GLU A 174 -11.16 10.88 -11.53
C GLU A 174 -10.22 11.96 -10.99
N ILE A 175 -8.95 11.59 -10.81
CA ILE A 175 -7.87 12.47 -10.37
C ILE A 175 -6.77 12.54 -11.43
N PRO A 176 -6.07 13.68 -11.55
CA PRO A 176 -5.04 13.83 -12.58
C PRO A 176 -3.85 12.91 -12.36
N MET A 177 -3.45 12.67 -11.11
CA MET A 177 -2.33 11.80 -10.76
C MET A 177 -2.49 11.30 -9.32
N ASN A 178 -2.19 10.01 -9.08
CA ASN A 178 -2.14 9.43 -7.75
C ASN A 178 -0.77 9.59 -7.10
N GLY A 179 -0.72 9.49 -5.76
CA GLY A 179 0.52 9.31 -5.03
C GLY A 179 0.81 7.83 -4.77
N CYS A 180 2.06 7.41 -4.83
CA CYS A 180 2.44 6.02 -4.58
C CYS A 180 2.60 5.64 -3.10
N GLY A 181 2.21 6.52 -2.18
CA GLY A 181 2.13 6.20 -0.74
C GLY A 181 0.90 5.38 -0.34
N LEU A 182 -0.15 5.40 -1.18
CA LEU A 182 -1.40 4.64 -0.98
C LEU A 182 -2.09 4.46 -2.32
N PHE A 183 -2.06 3.26 -2.89
CA PHE A 183 -2.71 2.99 -4.17
C PHE A 183 -3.16 1.53 -4.29
N SER A 184 -4.19 1.29 -5.08
CA SER A 184 -4.83 -0.01 -5.20
C SER A 184 -5.27 -0.28 -6.63
N CYS A 185 -5.24 -1.53 -7.05
CA CYS A 185 -5.85 -1.97 -8.31
C CYS A 185 -6.26 -3.45 -8.25
N VAL A 186 -7.00 -3.90 -9.25
CA VAL A 186 -7.18 -5.33 -9.53
C VAL A 186 -5.83 -5.92 -9.92
N ARG A 187 -5.40 -7.00 -9.28
CA ARG A 187 -4.07 -7.60 -9.44
C ARG A 187 -3.73 -7.94 -10.91
N GLU A 188 -4.67 -8.50 -11.64
CA GLU A 188 -4.47 -8.86 -13.06
C GLU A 188 -4.25 -7.64 -13.97
N ASN A 189 -4.67 -6.45 -13.52
CA ASN A 189 -4.50 -5.18 -14.22
C ASN A 189 -3.22 -4.43 -13.80
N TRP A 190 -2.40 -5.02 -12.92
CA TRP A 190 -1.14 -4.41 -12.53
C TRP A 190 -0.18 -4.35 -13.71
N VAL A 191 0.16 -3.16 -14.15
CA VAL A 191 0.99 -2.92 -15.34
C VAL A 191 2.49 -2.87 -15.07
N GLY A 192 2.89 -2.95 -13.80
CA GLY A 192 4.30 -2.95 -13.37
C GLY A 192 5.03 -1.62 -13.55
N PHE A 193 5.98 -1.34 -12.68
CA PHE A 193 6.95 -0.27 -12.88
C PHE A 193 7.96 -0.61 -13.98
N ASN A 194 8.68 0.39 -14.47
CA ASN A 194 9.78 0.16 -15.40
C ASN A 194 10.98 -0.45 -14.64
N PRO A 195 11.41 -1.67 -14.98
CA PRO A 195 12.51 -2.33 -14.27
C PRO A 195 13.89 -1.63 -14.43
N ALA A 196 14.00 -0.69 -15.36
CA ALA A 196 15.20 0.11 -15.56
C ALA A 196 15.27 1.33 -14.63
N PHE A 197 14.17 1.72 -13.98
CA PHE A 197 14.16 2.85 -13.07
C PHE A 197 14.97 2.54 -11.80
N ARG A 198 15.68 3.55 -11.32
CA ARG A 198 16.44 3.51 -10.07
C ARG A 198 16.22 4.84 -9.33
N GLY A 199 16.34 4.78 -8.01
CA GLY A 199 16.18 5.96 -7.17
C GLY A 199 14.74 6.23 -6.77
N PHE A 200 14.36 7.51 -6.71
CA PHE A 200 13.10 8.01 -6.17
C PHE A 200 12.55 9.13 -7.06
N GLY A 201 11.22 9.18 -7.19
CA GLY A 201 10.50 10.24 -7.91
C GLY A 201 10.15 9.89 -9.36
N GLY A 202 9.00 10.39 -9.82
CA GLY A 202 8.48 10.20 -11.17
C GLY A 202 7.70 8.90 -11.40
N GLU A 203 7.69 7.99 -10.43
CA GLU A 203 6.94 6.74 -10.48
C GLU A 203 5.43 6.96 -10.54
N GLU A 204 4.93 7.97 -9.86
CA GLU A 204 3.52 8.32 -9.79
C GLU A 204 2.96 8.65 -11.18
N TRP A 205 3.62 9.55 -11.87
CA TRP A 205 3.22 9.91 -13.23
C TRP A 205 3.35 8.74 -14.21
N TYR A 206 4.46 8.03 -14.11
CA TYR A 206 4.73 6.90 -15.00
C TYR A 206 3.67 5.80 -14.88
N ILE A 207 3.32 5.40 -13.65
CA ILE A 207 2.34 4.33 -13.43
C ILE A 207 0.94 4.77 -13.85
N GLN A 208 0.55 6.02 -13.59
CA GLN A 208 -0.72 6.59 -14.00
C GLN A 208 -0.88 6.54 -15.52
N GLU A 209 0.14 6.97 -16.27
CA GLU A 209 0.12 6.95 -17.74
C GLU A 209 0.04 5.51 -18.29
N LYS A 210 0.67 4.55 -17.65
CA LYS A 210 0.52 3.14 -18.03
C LYS A 210 -0.91 2.65 -17.84
N PHE A 211 -1.55 2.97 -16.72
CA PHE A 211 -2.95 2.61 -16.50
C PHE A 211 -3.87 3.24 -17.54
N ARG A 212 -3.72 4.52 -17.86
CA ARG A 212 -4.49 5.19 -18.92
C ARG A 212 -4.33 4.51 -20.27
N LYS A 213 -3.10 4.14 -20.66
CA LYS A 213 -2.83 3.39 -21.90
C LYS A 213 -3.45 1.99 -21.91
N HIS A 214 -3.75 1.41 -20.75
CA HIS A 214 -4.45 0.13 -20.62
C HIS A 214 -5.98 0.28 -20.49
N GLY A 215 -6.51 1.49 -20.64
CA GLY A 215 -7.95 1.81 -20.59
C GLY A 215 -8.51 1.90 -19.16
N GLY A 216 -7.66 2.20 -18.19
CA GLY A 216 -8.03 2.64 -16.84
C GLY A 216 -7.93 4.15 -16.71
N VAL A 217 -8.22 4.66 -15.50
CA VAL A 217 -7.97 6.04 -15.06
C VAL A 217 -7.22 6.02 -13.74
#